data_4a8aaf9c6a3abe41447e836dca945680
#
_entry.id   4a8aaf9c6a3abe41447e836dca945680
#
_cell.length_a   1.000
_cell.length_b   1.000
_cell.length_c   1.000
_cell.angle_alpha   90.00
_cell.angle_beta   90.00
_cell.angle_gamma   90.00
#
_symmetry.space_group_name_H-M   'P 1'
#
loop_
_entity.id
_entity.type
_entity.pdbx_description
1 polymer ?
#
loop_
_entity_poly.entity_id
_entity_poly.type
_entity_poly.pdbx_seq_one_letter_code
_entity_poly.pdbx_strand_id
1 'polypeptide(L)'
;MNPYVMTPDMNGEGLHIGIVRARFNEEIGTAELQTCLDELAALGVDERDVMVVSVPGALELGVTLAQMAETFEFDALIALGAVIRGETYHFEIVSNESASAISRIALETGIPVANGVLTTDTDEQARALSLIHIPEPTR
;
A
#
# COMPACT_ATOMS: atom_id res chain seq x y z
N MET A 1 -23.82 14.66 -26.88
CA MET A 1 -23.93 13.41 -26.14
C MET A 1 -23.68 13.67 -24.66
N ASN A 2 -24.55 13.16 -23.79
CA ASN A 2 -24.41 13.35 -22.35
C ASN A 2 -24.31 11.99 -21.66
N PRO A 3 -23.12 11.38 -21.59
CA PRO A 3 -22.95 10.10 -20.93
C PRO A 3 -23.10 10.24 -19.41
N TYR A 4 -23.44 9.13 -18.77
CA TYR A 4 -23.36 9.07 -17.31
C TYR A 4 -21.88 8.99 -16.92
N VAL A 5 -21.45 9.90 -16.05
CA VAL A 5 -20.08 9.94 -15.55
C VAL A 5 -20.10 9.65 -14.06
N MET A 6 -19.46 8.55 -13.65
CA MET A 6 -19.39 8.18 -12.26
C MET A 6 -18.45 9.13 -11.52
N THR A 7 -18.94 9.71 -10.43
CA THR A 7 -18.13 10.61 -9.59
C THR A 7 -17.45 9.78 -8.50
N PRO A 8 -16.15 9.97 -8.24
CA PRO A 8 -15.48 9.30 -7.13
C PRO A 8 -16.15 9.62 -5.81
N ASP A 9 -16.35 8.61 -5.00
CA ASP A 9 -16.88 8.78 -3.65
C ASP A 9 -15.70 8.77 -2.67
N MET A 10 -15.47 9.91 -2.02
CA MET A 10 -14.37 10.09 -1.07
C MET A 10 -14.79 9.80 0.37
N ASN A 11 -15.99 9.24 0.58
CA ASN A 11 -16.44 8.86 1.91
C ASN A 11 -16.00 7.42 2.21
N GLY A 12 -15.08 7.27 3.16
CA GLY A 12 -14.58 5.97 3.59
C GLY A 12 -15.34 5.35 4.76
N GLU A 13 -16.43 5.97 5.19
CA GLU A 13 -17.21 5.46 6.32
C GLU A 13 -17.71 4.04 6.05
N GLY A 14 -17.46 3.13 7.00
CA GLY A 14 -17.87 1.74 6.90
C GLY A 14 -16.92 0.83 6.15
N LEU A 15 -15.88 1.36 5.53
CA LEU A 15 -14.90 0.55 4.81
C LEU A 15 -13.94 -0.16 5.76
N HIS A 16 -13.63 -1.42 5.45
CA HIS A 16 -12.65 -2.23 6.16
C HIS A 16 -11.36 -2.28 5.34
N ILE A 17 -10.28 -1.79 5.92
CA ILE A 17 -9.00 -1.63 5.22
C ILE A 17 -7.93 -2.49 5.89
N GLY A 18 -7.21 -3.27 5.10
CA GLY A 18 -6.04 -4.00 5.56
C GLY A 18 -4.77 -3.34 5.04
N ILE A 19 -3.79 -3.15 5.92
CA ILE A 19 -2.50 -2.56 5.58
C ILE A 19 -1.42 -3.57 5.91
N VAL A 20 -0.54 -3.85 4.95
CA VAL A 20 0.65 -4.68 5.18
C VAL A 20 1.87 -3.80 4.98
N ARG A 21 2.71 -3.73 5.99
CA ARG A 21 3.90 -2.90 6.00
C ARG A 21 5.16 -3.76 6.08
N ALA A 22 6.09 -3.54 5.16
CA ALA A 22 7.42 -4.15 5.22
C ALA A 22 8.28 -3.41 6.25
N ARG A 23 8.94 -4.15 7.13
CA ARG A 23 9.74 -3.55 8.21
C ARG A 23 11.13 -3.09 7.76
N PHE A 24 11.64 -3.64 6.67
CA PHE A 24 12.94 -3.21 6.15
C PHE A 24 12.86 -1.72 5.77
N ASN A 25 13.87 -0.93 6.12
CA ASN A 25 13.84 0.53 6.06
C ASN A 25 12.75 1.12 6.98
N GLU A 26 12.82 0.76 8.25
CA GLU A 26 11.81 1.00 9.28
C GLU A 26 11.38 2.47 9.40
N GLU A 27 12.32 3.40 9.36
CA GLU A 27 12.04 4.83 9.51
C GLU A 27 11.10 5.33 8.42
N ILE A 28 11.36 4.94 7.17
CA ILE A 28 10.55 5.34 6.02
C ILE A 28 9.19 4.66 6.09
N GLY A 29 9.16 3.37 6.40
CA GLY A 29 7.92 2.62 6.51
C GLY A 29 7.01 3.14 7.62
N THR A 30 7.59 3.57 8.73
CA THR A 30 6.82 4.16 9.83
C THR A 30 6.20 5.49 9.40
N ALA A 31 6.94 6.32 8.66
CA ALA A 31 6.42 7.59 8.14
C ALA A 31 5.30 7.36 7.14
N GLU A 32 5.45 6.38 6.25
CA GLU A 32 4.40 6.01 5.30
C GLU A 32 3.13 5.54 6.01
N LEU A 33 3.28 4.69 7.02
CA LEU A 33 2.15 4.17 7.77
C LEU A 33 1.39 5.30 8.46
N GLN A 34 2.09 6.22 9.09
CA GLN A 34 1.44 7.35 9.76
C GLN A 34 0.67 8.21 8.76
N THR A 35 1.28 8.53 7.62
CA THR A 35 0.63 9.31 6.57
C THR A 35 -0.62 8.59 6.06
N CYS A 36 -0.53 7.29 5.87
CA CYS A 36 -1.65 6.47 5.41
C CYS A 36 -2.80 6.49 6.42
N LEU A 37 -2.50 6.29 7.70
CA LEU A 37 -3.51 6.29 8.75
C LEU A 37 -4.19 7.66 8.87
N ASP A 38 -3.42 8.73 8.77
CA ASP A 38 -3.96 10.08 8.81
C ASP A 38 -4.93 10.34 7.66
N GLU A 39 -4.58 9.90 6.46
CA GLU A 39 -5.43 10.05 5.29
C GLU A 39 -6.71 9.21 5.38
N LEU A 40 -6.60 7.98 5.86
CA LEU A 40 -7.78 7.13 6.05
C LEU A 40 -8.74 7.75 7.07
N ALA A 41 -8.21 8.31 8.16
CA ALA A 41 -9.01 9.01 9.15
C ALA A 41 -9.71 10.23 8.54
N ALA A 42 -8.99 11.00 7.72
CA ALA A 42 -9.55 12.16 7.04
C ALA A 42 -10.69 11.78 6.08
N LEU A 43 -10.64 10.59 5.49
CA LEU A 43 -11.67 10.07 4.60
C LEU A 43 -12.85 9.44 5.37
N GLY A 44 -12.78 9.35 6.68
CA GLY A 44 -13.88 8.84 7.51
C GLY A 44 -13.78 7.36 7.85
N VAL A 45 -12.67 6.70 7.56
CA VAL A 45 -12.48 5.29 7.96
C VAL A 45 -12.28 5.22 9.48
N ASP A 46 -13.04 4.35 10.13
CA ASP A 46 -12.92 4.17 11.58
C ASP A 46 -11.68 3.32 11.89
N GLU A 47 -10.92 3.72 12.90
CA GLU A 47 -9.70 2.98 13.27
C GLU A 47 -9.95 1.53 13.64
N ARG A 48 -11.15 1.20 14.10
CA ARG A 48 -11.53 -0.19 14.43
C ARG A 48 -11.67 -1.05 13.18
N ASP A 49 -11.82 -0.43 12.02
CA ASP A 49 -11.97 -1.11 10.75
C ASP A 49 -10.65 -1.18 9.96
N VAL A 50 -9.55 -0.79 10.57
CA VAL A 50 -8.22 -0.84 9.97
C VAL A 50 -7.36 -1.87 10.69
N MET A 51 -6.83 -2.84 9.92
CA MET A 51 -5.89 -3.83 10.44
C MET A 51 -4.52 -3.57 9.83
N VAL A 52 -3.50 -3.46 10.68
CA VAL A 52 -2.12 -3.26 10.24
C VAL A 52 -1.31 -4.51 10.57
N VAL A 53 -0.67 -5.09 9.55
CA VAL A 53 0.20 -6.25 9.70
C VAL A 53 1.58 -5.87 9.19
N SER A 54 2.63 -6.26 9.91
CA SER A 54 4.00 -6.03 9.45
C SER A 54 4.65 -7.32 9.01
N VAL A 55 5.52 -7.22 8.01
CA VAL A 55 6.30 -8.34 7.46
C VAL A 55 7.77 -7.92 7.37
N PRO A 56 8.71 -8.89 7.29
CA PRO A 56 10.13 -8.54 7.30
C PRO A 56 10.57 -7.64 6.15
N GLY A 57 10.14 -7.92 4.94
CA GLY A 57 10.55 -7.16 3.76
C GLY A 57 9.51 -7.16 2.67
N ALA A 58 9.80 -6.46 1.57
CA ALA A 58 8.85 -6.28 0.48
C ALA A 58 8.47 -7.60 -0.22
N LEU A 59 9.39 -8.58 -0.26
CA LEU A 59 9.09 -9.87 -0.88
C LEU A 59 8.01 -10.66 -0.13
N GLU A 60 7.80 -10.40 1.16
CA GLU A 60 6.81 -11.09 1.97
C GLU A 60 5.44 -10.40 1.94
N LEU A 61 5.32 -9.24 1.28
CA LEU A 61 4.06 -8.52 1.17
C LEU A 61 3.01 -9.35 0.44
N GLY A 62 3.39 -9.98 -0.67
CA GLY A 62 2.45 -10.69 -1.53
C GLY A 62 1.70 -11.81 -0.83
N VAL A 63 2.41 -12.68 -0.11
CA VAL A 63 1.77 -13.82 0.56
C VAL A 63 0.81 -13.35 1.66
N THR A 64 1.18 -12.30 2.38
CA THR A 64 0.34 -11.75 3.44
C THR A 64 -0.91 -11.08 2.87
N LEU A 65 -0.74 -10.30 1.80
CA LEU A 65 -1.87 -9.69 1.10
C LEU A 65 -2.84 -10.77 0.57
N ALA A 66 -2.30 -11.83 0.01
CA ALA A 66 -3.11 -12.93 -0.51
C ALA A 66 -3.94 -13.58 0.60
N GLN A 67 -3.33 -13.83 1.75
CA GLN A 67 -4.03 -14.41 2.88
C GLN A 67 -5.13 -13.48 3.42
N MET A 68 -4.85 -12.19 3.51
CA MET A 68 -5.85 -11.22 3.93
C MET A 68 -7.00 -11.12 2.94
N ALA A 69 -6.70 -11.14 1.65
CA ALA A 69 -7.73 -11.10 0.62
C ALA A 69 -8.66 -12.30 0.68
N GLU A 70 -8.13 -13.47 1.01
CA GLU A 70 -8.92 -14.70 1.11
C GLU A 70 -9.94 -14.69 2.24
N THR A 71 -9.79 -13.83 3.23
CA THR A 71 -10.76 -13.73 4.32
C THR A 71 -12.06 -13.05 3.88
N PHE A 72 -12.02 -12.29 2.78
CA PHE A 72 -13.14 -11.47 2.29
C PHE A 72 -13.66 -10.47 3.33
N GLU A 73 -12.83 -10.12 4.30
CA GLU A 73 -13.18 -9.16 5.35
C GLU A 73 -12.79 -7.73 5.01
N PHE A 74 -12.01 -7.53 3.94
CA PHE A 74 -11.48 -6.22 3.57
C PHE A 74 -12.07 -5.72 2.27
N ASP A 75 -12.43 -4.44 2.25
CA ASP A 75 -12.88 -3.75 1.04
C ASP A 75 -11.71 -3.34 0.15
N ALA A 76 -10.57 -3.10 0.76
CA ALA A 76 -9.33 -2.76 0.06
C ALA A 76 -8.12 -3.11 0.91
N LEU A 77 -6.99 -3.30 0.25
CA LEU A 77 -5.70 -3.57 0.90
C LEU A 77 -4.69 -2.52 0.47
N ILE A 78 -3.74 -2.24 1.34
CA ILE A 78 -2.67 -1.28 1.08
C ILE A 78 -1.34 -1.95 1.43
N ALA A 79 -0.39 -1.89 0.51
CA ALA A 79 0.97 -2.39 0.72
C ALA A 79 1.92 -1.20 0.89
N LEU A 80 2.69 -1.20 1.97
CA LEU A 80 3.63 -0.14 2.29
C LEU A 80 5.03 -0.71 2.48
N GLY A 81 6.02 0.06 2.11
CA GLY A 81 7.42 -0.31 2.27
C GLY A 81 8.32 0.60 1.46
N ALA A 82 9.61 0.31 1.51
CA ALA A 82 10.57 1.05 0.71
C ALA A 82 11.67 0.10 0.25
N VAL A 83 11.96 0.13 -1.03
CA VAL A 83 13.06 -0.60 -1.64
C VAL A 83 14.00 0.42 -2.22
N ILE A 84 15.21 0.48 -1.69
CA ILE A 84 16.21 1.47 -2.07
C ILE A 84 17.32 0.75 -2.82
N ARG A 85 17.74 1.32 -3.95
CA ARG A 85 18.77 0.71 -4.79
C ARG A 85 20.07 0.52 -4.01
N GLY A 86 20.57 -0.72 -4.06
CA GLY A 86 21.86 -1.08 -3.52
C GLY A 86 22.86 -1.33 -4.65
N GLU A 87 23.97 -1.99 -4.30
CA GLU A 87 25.05 -2.26 -5.25
C GLU A 87 24.79 -3.50 -6.11
N THR A 88 23.78 -4.31 -5.77
CA THR A 88 23.54 -5.58 -6.42
C THR A 88 22.21 -5.60 -7.14
N TYR A 89 22.01 -6.63 -7.96
CA TYR A 89 20.76 -6.85 -8.70
C TYR A 89 19.57 -7.15 -7.77
N HIS A 90 19.81 -7.33 -6.49
CA HIS A 90 18.76 -7.62 -5.51
C HIS A 90 17.64 -6.56 -5.52
N PHE A 91 18.00 -5.29 -5.74
CA PHE A 91 17.01 -4.22 -5.84
C PHE A 91 15.97 -4.50 -6.93
N GLU A 92 16.42 -4.89 -8.12
CA GLU A 92 15.53 -5.16 -9.24
C GLU A 92 14.62 -6.35 -8.95
N ILE A 93 15.16 -7.40 -8.32
CA ILE A 93 14.37 -8.57 -7.96
C ILE A 93 13.27 -8.20 -6.98
N VAL A 94 13.63 -7.53 -5.90
CA VAL A 94 12.66 -7.14 -4.85
C VAL A 94 11.59 -6.21 -5.41
N SER A 95 12.01 -5.20 -6.17
CA SER A 95 11.09 -4.22 -6.76
C SER A 95 10.10 -4.88 -7.72
N ASN A 96 10.60 -5.69 -8.63
CA ASN A 96 9.77 -6.33 -9.66
C ASN A 96 8.85 -7.40 -9.08
N GLU A 97 9.35 -8.24 -8.20
CA GLU A 97 8.55 -9.32 -7.63
C GLU A 97 7.46 -8.80 -6.69
N SER A 98 7.77 -7.78 -5.87
CA SER A 98 6.76 -7.21 -4.98
C SER A 98 5.67 -6.50 -5.78
N ALA A 99 6.02 -5.73 -6.79
CA ALA A 99 5.05 -5.04 -7.64
C ALA A 99 4.18 -6.04 -8.41
N SER A 100 4.78 -7.08 -8.95
CA SER A 100 4.07 -8.13 -9.68
C SER A 100 3.08 -8.85 -8.79
N ALA A 101 3.48 -9.21 -7.57
CA ALA A 101 2.62 -9.90 -6.62
C ALA A 101 1.42 -9.04 -6.22
N ILE A 102 1.64 -7.75 -5.95
CA ILE A 102 0.58 -6.81 -5.58
C ILE A 102 -0.46 -6.71 -6.70
N SER A 103 -0.01 -6.54 -7.94
CA SER A 103 -0.91 -6.45 -9.10
C SER A 103 -1.70 -7.73 -9.32
N ARG A 104 -1.04 -8.88 -9.19
CA ARG A 104 -1.67 -10.17 -9.38
C ARG A 104 -2.77 -10.43 -8.36
N ILE A 105 -2.53 -10.11 -7.10
CA ILE A 105 -3.52 -10.31 -6.04
C ILE A 105 -4.78 -9.47 -6.32
N ALA A 106 -4.61 -8.23 -6.71
CA ALA A 106 -5.74 -7.36 -7.05
C ALA A 106 -6.56 -7.95 -8.20
N LEU A 107 -5.89 -8.43 -9.25
CA LEU A 107 -6.56 -9.01 -10.40
C LEU A 107 -7.25 -10.33 -10.08
N GLU A 108 -6.60 -11.21 -9.32
CA GLU A 108 -7.13 -12.53 -9.01
C GLU A 108 -8.28 -12.50 -8.00
N THR A 109 -8.24 -11.57 -7.07
CA THR A 109 -9.24 -11.50 -6.00
C THR A 109 -10.35 -10.49 -6.25
N GLY A 110 -10.11 -9.52 -7.15
CA GLY A 110 -11.04 -8.42 -7.37
C GLY A 110 -11.02 -7.38 -6.26
N ILE A 111 -10.14 -7.51 -5.27
CA ILE A 111 -10.01 -6.56 -4.17
C ILE A 111 -8.98 -5.50 -4.57
N PRO A 112 -9.32 -4.21 -4.49
CA PRO A 112 -8.34 -3.16 -4.78
C PRO A 112 -7.14 -3.24 -3.83
N VAL A 113 -5.93 -3.18 -4.39
CA VAL A 113 -4.70 -3.14 -3.61
C VAL A 113 -3.89 -1.93 -4.04
N ALA A 114 -3.70 -0.99 -3.11
CA ALA A 114 -2.87 0.17 -3.37
C ALA A 114 -1.41 -0.19 -3.15
N ASN A 115 -0.57 0.14 -4.12
CA ASN A 115 0.86 -0.09 -4.02
C ASN A 115 1.55 1.18 -3.52
N GLY A 116 1.85 1.22 -2.23
CA GLY A 116 2.63 2.27 -1.60
C GLY A 116 4.08 1.86 -1.33
N VAL A 117 4.57 0.83 -2.01
CA VAL A 117 5.97 0.42 -1.89
C VAL A 117 6.83 1.36 -2.73
N LEU A 118 7.62 2.19 -2.07
CA LEU A 118 8.52 3.12 -2.73
C LEU A 118 9.72 2.37 -3.29
N THR A 119 10.08 2.68 -4.53
CA THR A 119 11.26 2.12 -5.17
C THR A 119 12.12 3.28 -5.65
N THR A 120 13.20 3.54 -4.96
CA THR A 120 14.03 4.71 -5.19
C THR A 120 15.49 4.36 -5.33
N ASP A 121 16.24 5.26 -5.95
CA ASP A 121 17.69 5.07 -6.11
C ASP A 121 18.45 5.47 -4.84
N THR A 122 17.93 6.40 -4.05
CA THR A 122 18.58 6.90 -2.85
C THR A 122 17.64 6.95 -1.67
N ASP A 123 18.26 6.97 -0.48
CA ASP A 123 17.55 7.11 0.79
C ASP A 123 16.83 8.46 0.87
N GLU A 124 17.45 9.51 0.37
CA GLU A 124 16.86 10.85 0.35
C GLU A 124 15.60 10.90 -0.47
N GLN A 125 15.57 10.23 -1.61
CA GLN A 125 14.38 10.15 -2.45
C GLN A 125 13.23 9.47 -1.71
N ALA A 126 13.53 8.37 -1.03
CA ALA A 126 12.52 7.63 -0.27
C ALA A 126 11.97 8.46 0.87
N ARG A 127 12.82 9.16 1.60
CA ARG A 127 12.40 10.05 2.69
C ARG A 127 11.49 11.16 2.18
N ALA A 128 11.87 11.79 1.07
CA ALA A 128 11.07 12.86 0.48
C ALA A 128 9.67 12.38 0.11
N LEU A 129 9.56 11.22 -0.53
CA LEU A 129 8.27 10.66 -0.95
C LEU A 129 7.42 10.23 0.24
N SER A 130 8.02 9.67 1.29
CA SER A 130 7.28 9.20 2.46
C SER A 130 6.65 10.32 3.27
N LEU A 131 7.20 11.53 3.18
CA LEU A 131 6.70 12.69 3.90
C LEU A 131 5.62 13.45 3.14
N ILE A 132 5.51 13.25 1.84
CA ILE A 132 4.55 13.98 1.02
C ILE A 132 3.15 13.40 1.23
N HIS A 133 2.93 12.17 0.83
CA HIS A 133 1.66 11.47 0.99
C HIS A 133 1.72 10.11 0.28
N ILE A 134 0.83 9.22 0.69
CA ILE A 134 0.50 8.03 -0.08
C ILE A 134 -0.28 8.50 -1.31
N PRO A 135 -0.12 7.86 -2.48
CA PRO A 135 -0.85 8.27 -3.68
C PRO A 135 -2.34 8.45 -3.40
N GLU A 136 -2.85 9.61 -3.75
CA GLU A 136 -4.25 9.92 -3.52
C GLU A 136 -5.15 9.05 -4.38
N PRO A 137 -6.31 8.61 -3.86
CA PRO A 137 -7.22 7.76 -4.64
C PRO A 137 -7.75 8.40 -5.91
N THR A 138 -7.65 9.73 -6.03
CA THR A 138 -8.11 10.48 -7.19
C THR A 138 -7.09 10.57 -8.32
N ARG A 139 -5.93 10.02 -8.15
CA ARG A 139 -4.87 10.09 -9.16
C ARG A 139 -4.72 8.82 -9.96
#